data_89a09ec54ca3581ab0736d3d0dba80ae
#
_entry.id   89a09ec54ca3581ab0736d3d0dba80ae
#
_cell.length_a   1.000
_cell.length_b   1.000
_cell.length_c   1.000
_cell.angle_alpha   90.00
_cell.angle_beta   90.00
_cell.angle_gamma   90.00
#
_symmetry.space_group_name_H-M   'P 1'
#
loop_
_entity.id
_entity.type
_entity.pdbx_description
1 polymer ?
#
loop_
_entity_poly.entity_id
_entity_poly.type
_entity_poly.pdbx_seq_one_letter_code
_entity_poly.pdbx_strand_id
1 'polypeptide(L)'
;MATIGTFTSTTTGNFTGSIKTLTLNVKARLERIENPSDKGPHFRIYSGAVELGAAWQKHSEQSGRDYLSVKLDDPSFPAPIYATLVEVEGEDGLSLIWSRPNRD
;
A
#
# COMPACT_ATOMS: atom_id res chain seq x y z
N MET A 1 -2.45 -15.53 0.75
CA MET A 1 -2.85 -14.22 0.24
C MET A 1 -4.01 -13.69 1.05
N ALA A 2 -3.91 -12.50 1.57
CA ALA A 2 -4.96 -11.93 2.41
C ALA A 2 -5.12 -10.44 2.14
N THR A 3 -6.37 -9.98 2.11
CA THR A 3 -6.66 -8.55 2.01
C THR A 3 -6.57 -7.94 3.40
N ILE A 4 -5.60 -7.07 3.60
CA ILE A 4 -5.38 -6.43 4.89
C ILE A 4 -5.81 -4.96 4.91
N GLY A 5 -6.31 -4.46 3.79
CA GLY A 5 -6.80 -3.10 3.74
C GLY A 5 -7.56 -2.81 2.47
N THR A 6 -8.31 -1.72 2.51
CA THR A 6 -9.03 -1.22 1.34
C THR A 6 -8.80 0.28 1.25
N PHE A 7 -8.64 0.78 0.03
CA PHE A 7 -8.35 2.18 -0.23
C PHE A 7 -9.19 2.69 -1.38
N THR A 8 -9.46 3.99 -1.37
CA THR A 8 -10.13 4.67 -2.47
C THR A 8 -9.28 5.85 -2.90
N SER A 9 -9.32 6.17 -4.18
CA SER A 9 -8.59 7.32 -4.69
C SER A 9 -9.34 8.61 -4.34
N THR A 10 -8.56 9.68 -4.09
CA THR A 10 -9.11 11.00 -3.84
C THR A 10 -9.00 11.84 -5.09
N THR A 11 -9.64 13.00 -5.10
CA THR A 11 -9.60 13.90 -6.25
C THR A 11 -8.21 14.53 -6.46
N THR A 12 -7.33 14.44 -5.47
CA THR A 12 -5.98 15.01 -5.54
C THR A 12 -4.92 14.00 -5.98
N GLY A 13 -5.33 12.79 -6.36
CA GLY A 13 -4.38 11.76 -6.79
C GLY A 13 -3.78 10.97 -5.64
N ASN A 14 -4.30 11.15 -4.44
CA ASN A 14 -3.88 10.40 -3.26
C ASN A 14 -4.87 9.26 -3.01
N PHE A 15 -4.59 8.43 -2.03
CA PHE A 15 -5.48 7.33 -1.64
C PHE A 15 -5.74 7.40 -0.15
N THR A 16 -6.95 7.05 0.26
CA THR A 16 -7.31 6.95 1.68
C THR A 16 -8.00 5.62 1.93
N GLY A 17 -7.80 5.08 3.12
CA GLY A 17 -8.42 3.81 3.47
C GLY A 17 -8.03 3.36 4.85
N SER A 18 -8.07 2.06 5.08
CA SER A 18 -7.73 1.48 6.37
C SER A 18 -6.93 0.21 6.18
N ILE A 19 -6.09 -0.08 7.18
CA ILE A 19 -5.29 -1.30 7.22
C ILE A 19 -5.68 -2.04 8.49
N LYS A 20 -6.07 -3.30 8.35
CA LYS A 20 -6.48 -4.14 9.47
C LYS A 20 -5.78 -5.48 9.41
N THR A 21 -5.08 -5.79 10.49
CA THR A 21 -4.50 -7.10 10.70
C THR A 21 -4.90 -7.56 12.10
N LEU A 22 -4.34 -8.66 12.56
CA LEU A 22 -4.65 -9.16 13.90
C LEU A 22 -4.33 -8.12 14.99
N THR A 23 -3.24 -7.38 14.82
CA THR A 23 -2.80 -6.42 15.83
C THR A 23 -2.85 -4.97 15.37
N LEU A 24 -3.15 -4.73 14.09
CA LEU A 24 -3.13 -3.41 13.50
C LEU A 24 -4.51 -3.04 12.98
N ASN A 25 -5.01 -1.90 13.40
CA ASN A 25 -6.29 -1.39 12.92
C ASN A 25 -6.18 0.13 12.87
N VAL A 26 -5.80 0.65 11.71
CA VAL A 26 -5.54 2.08 11.55
C VAL A 26 -6.13 2.58 10.25
N LYS A 27 -6.48 3.86 10.25
CA LYS A 27 -6.81 4.57 9.02
C LYS A 27 -5.50 5.08 8.44
N ALA A 28 -5.35 4.92 7.14
CA ALA A 28 -4.11 5.29 6.48
C ALA A 28 -4.40 6.06 5.20
N ARG A 29 -3.41 6.82 4.78
CA ARG A 29 -3.49 7.53 3.51
C ARG A 29 -2.14 7.42 2.81
N LEU A 30 -2.20 7.36 1.48
CA LEU A 30 -1.02 7.42 0.63
C LEU A 30 -0.99 8.79 0.00
N GLU A 31 0.09 9.53 0.21
CA GLU A 31 0.27 10.86 -0.34
C GLU A 31 1.35 10.83 -1.41
N ARG A 32 1.02 11.36 -2.57
CA ARG A 32 1.95 11.39 -3.71
C ARG A 32 3.14 12.28 -3.40
N ILE A 33 4.32 11.81 -3.76
CA ILE A 33 5.56 12.57 -3.66
C ILE A 33 5.72 13.35 -4.97
N GLU A 34 5.87 14.67 -4.88
CA GLU A 34 5.90 15.53 -6.07
C GLU A 34 7.09 15.29 -6.97
N ASN A 35 8.26 15.10 -6.41
CA ASN A 35 9.48 14.92 -7.20
C ASN A 35 10.20 13.65 -6.74
N PRO A 36 9.66 12.47 -7.10
CA PRO A 36 10.30 11.23 -6.68
C PRO A 36 11.66 11.06 -7.35
N SER A 37 12.62 10.53 -6.60
CA SER A 37 13.90 10.19 -7.17
C SER A 37 13.75 8.91 -8.03
N ASP A 38 14.74 8.63 -8.88
CA ASP A 38 14.70 7.49 -9.81
C ASP A 38 14.29 6.18 -9.16
N LYS A 39 14.84 5.90 -7.99
CA LYS A 39 14.59 4.64 -7.29
C LYS A 39 13.82 4.84 -6.00
N GLY A 40 13.39 6.06 -5.74
CA GLY A 40 12.64 6.37 -4.54
C GLY A 40 11.17 6.05 -4.68
N PRO A 41 10.44 6.08 -3.57
CA PRO A 41 9.01 5.79 -3.61
C PRO A 41 8.23 6.90 -4.30
N HIS A 42 7.08 6.54 -4.84
CA HIS A 42 6.17 7.47 -5.49
C HIS A 42 5.12 8.01 -4.51
N PHE A 43 4.91 7.30 -3.40
CA PHE A 43 3.94 7.69 -2.37
C PHE A 43 4.53 7.42 -1.00
N ARG A 44 4.11 8.23 -0.02
CA ARG A 44 4.37 7.97 1.39
C ARG A 44 3.07 7.60 2.07
N ILE A 45 3.15 6.73 3.05
CA ILE A 45 1.98 6.22 3.75
C ILE A 45 1.97 6.77 5.16
N TYR A 46 0.85 7.37 5.55
CA TYR A 46 0.68 7.99 6.86
C TYR A 46 -0.55 7.45 7.56
N SER A 47 -0.50 7.41 8.88
CA SER A 47 -1.67 7.25 9.72
C SER A 47 -1.67 8.41 10.73
N GLY A 48 -2.58 9.36 10.55
CA GLY A 48 -2.52 10.60 11.30
C GLY A 48 -1.23 11.36 10.97
N ALA A 49 -0.43 11.64 11.97
CA ALA A 49 0.87 12.32 11.80
C ALA A 49 2.04 11.34 11.70
N VAL A 50 1.79 10.04 11.73
CA VAL A 50 2.83 9.01 11.74
C VAL A 50 3.06 8.50 10.33
N GLU A 51 4.30 8.57 9.85
CA GLU A 51 4.67 7.96 8.58
C GLU A 51 4.95 6.48 8.86
N LEU A 52 4.21 5.60 8.19
CA LEU A 52 4.36 4.16 8.40
C LEU A 52 4.84 3.39 7.20
N GLY A 53 5.11 4.03 6.11
CA GLY A 53 5.61 3.29 4.97
C GLY A 53 5.68 4.10 3.70
N ALA A 54 5.90 3.38 2.62
CA ALA A 54 6.04 3.98 1.30
C ALA A 54 5.50 3.03 0.24
N ALA A 55 5.27 3.54 -0.95
CA ALA A 55 4.77 2.75 -2.06
C ALA A 55 5.47 3.14 -3.35
N TRP A 56 5.72 2.14 -4.19
CA TRP A 56 6.35 2.30 -5.51
C TRP A 56 5.37 1.87 -6.58
N GLN A 57 5.24 2.67 -7.61
CA GLN A 57 4.37 2.33 -8.74
C GLN A 57 5.08 1.31 -9.62
N LYS A 58 4.40 0.22 -9.92
CA LYS A 58 4.92 -0.88 -10.73
C LYS A 58 3.91 -1.24 -11.80
N HIS A 59 4.38 -1.95 -12.82
CA HIS A 59 3.54 -2.44 -13.90
C HIS A 59 3.70 -3.95 -14.01
N SER A 60 2.59 -4.66 -14.06
CA SER A 60 2.61 -6.11 -14.23
C SER A 60 2.51 -6.44 -15.71
N GLU A 61 3.52 -7.07 -16.26
CA GLU A 61 3.50 -7.50 -17.65
C GLU A 61 2.51 -8.64 -17.90
N GLN A 62 2.26 -9.44 -16.88
CA GLN A 62 1.35 -10.57 -16.98
C GLN A 62 -0.11 -10.12 -17.09
N SER A 63 -0.51 -9.16 -16.28
CA SER A 63 -1.90 -8.70 -16.28
C SER A 63 -2.10 -7.43 -17.10
N GLY A 64 -1.03 -6.75 -17.47
CA GLY A 64 -1.10 -5.47 -18.16
C GLY A 64 -1.60 -4.33 -17.28
N ARG A 65 -1.60 -4.50 -15.97
CA ARG A 65 -2.13 -3.51 -15.02
C ARG A 65 -1.03 -2.92 -14.16
N ASP A 66 -1.25 -1.67 -13.77
CA ASP A 66 -0.38 -1.02 -12.81
C ASP A 66 -0.82 -1.39 -11.39
N TYR A 67 0.13 -1.42 -10.49
CA TYR A 67 -0.13 -1.65 -9.07
C TYR A 67 0.88 -0.89 -8.24
N LEU A 68 0.63 -0.80 -6.94
CA LEU A 68 1.59 -0.19 -6.02
C LEU A 68 2.20 -1.28 -5.15
N SER A 69 3.52 -1.32 -5.13
CA SER A 69 4.26 -2.18 -4.21
C SER A 69 4.42 -1.42 -2.91
N VAL A 70 3.88 -1.94 -1.82
CA VAL A 70 3.77 -1.25 -0.54
C VAL A 70 4.71 -1.86 0.48
N LYS A 71 5.43 -1.01 1.18
CA LYS A 71 6.27 -1.42 2.31
C LYS A 71 5.80 -0.65 3.54
N LEU A 72 5.32 -1.37 4.54
CA LEU A 72 4.96 -0.80 5.83
C LEU A 72 6.11 -1.05 6.79
N ASP A 73 6.65 0.02 7.34
CA ASP A 73 7.89 -0.03 8.10
C ASP A 73 7.81 0.96 9.25
N ASP A 74 7.35 0.48 10.39
CA ASP A 74 7.20 1.29 11.59
C ASP A 74 7.97 0.63 12.74
N PRO A 75 8.56 1.40 13.67
CA PRO A 75 9.27 0.81 14.79
C PRO A 75 8.46 -0.15 15.64
N SER A 76 7.12 -0.04 15.61
CA SER A 76 6.26 -0.97 16.34
C SER A 76 6.16 -2.34 15.68
N PHE A 77 6.64 -2.48 14.45
CA PHE A 77 6.57 -3.76 13.73
C PHE A 77 7.85 -4.57 13.96
N PRO A 78 7.74 -5.87 14.18
CA PRO A 78 8.94 -6.71 14.33
C PRO A 78 9.76 -6.81 13.04
N ALA A 79 9.11 -6.61 11.88
CA ALA A 79 9.78 -6.61 10.58
C ALA A 79 8.91 -5.83 9.60
N PRO A 80 9.48 -5.32 8.51
CA PRO A 80 8.68 -4.64 7.49
C PRO A 80 7.61 -5.57 6.91
N ILE A 81 6.46 -4.98 6.58
CA ILE A 81 5.36 -5.70 5.95
C ILE A 81 5.33 -5.30 4.48
N TYR A 82 5.38 -6.28 3.60
CA TYR A 82 5.30 -6.04 2.17
C TYR A 82 3.95 -6.47 1.65
N ALA A 83 3.30 -5.60 0.90
CA ALA A 83 1.98 -5.85 0.36
C ALA A 83 1.85 -5.22 -1.01
N THR A 84 0.74 -5.49 -1.68
CA THR A 84 0.45 -4.97 -3.01
C THR A 84 -0.91 -4.31 -2.99
N LEU A 85 -0.98 -3.09 -3.50
CA LEU A 85 -2.24 -2.35 -3.62
C LEU A 85 -2.69 -2.45 -5.06
N VAL A 86 -3.81 -3.13 -5.29
CA VAL A 86 -4.31 -3.43 -6.63
C VAL A 86 -5.80 -3.19 -6.71
N GLU A 87 -6.26 -2.93 -7.93
CA GLU A 87 -7.68 -2.88 -8.24
C GLU A 87 -8.20 -4.30 -8.38
N VAL A 88 -9.29 -4.61 -7.69
CA VAL A 88 -9.91 -5.93 -7.73
C VAL A 88 -11.18 -5.83 -8.55
N GLU A 89 -11.34 -6.72 -9.53
CA GLU A 89 -12.49 -6.74 -10.41
C GLU A 89 -13.78 -6.95 -9.61
N GLY A 90 -14.77 -6.14 -9.90
CA GLY A 90 -16.06 -6.23 -9.23
C GLY A 90 -16.15 -5.45 -7.92
N GLU A 91 -15.06 -4.79 -7.50
CA GLU A 91 -15.07 -4.00 -6.28
C GLU A 91 -14.72 -2.55 -6.59
N ASP A 92 -15.31 -1.64 -5.84
CA ASP A 92 -14.95 -0.22 -5.89
C ASP A 92 -13.69 -0.02 -5.08
N GLY A 93 -12.73 0.74 -5.62
CA GLY A 93 -11.51 1.05 -4.90
C GLY A 93 -10.44 -0.02 -5.07
N LEU A 94 -9.46 0.04 -4.19
CA LEU A 94 -8.26 -0.78 -4.27
C LEU A 94 -8.12 -1.64 -3.02
N SER A 95 -7.58 -2.84 -3.20
CA SER A 95 -7.33 -3.75 -2.08
C SER A 95 -5.85 -3.85 -1.80
N LEU A 96 -5.49 -3.77 -0.52
CA LEU A 96 -4.13 -4.00 -0.07
C LEU A 96 -4.00 -5.48 0.28
N ILE A 97 -3.21 -6.18 -0.51
CA ILE A 97 -3.11 -7.64 -0.41
C ILE A 97 -1.73 -8.01 0.10
N TRP A 98 -1.72 -8.81 1.15
CA TRP A 98 -0.50 -9.35 1.74
C TRP A 98 -0.40 -10.83 1.44
N SER A 99 0.78 -11.27 1.05
CA SER A 99 1.06 -12.68 0.83
C SER A 99 2.11 -13.12 1.81
N ARG A 100 1.88 -14.27 2.41
CA ARG A 100 2.87 -14.86 3.32
C ARG A 100 4.12 -15.20 2.51
N PRO A 101 5.31 -14.85 3.00
CA PRO A 101 6.51 -15.23 2.28
C PRO A 101 6.55 -16.73 2.03
N ASN A 102 6.91 -17.12 0.82
CA ASN A 102 7.02 -18.54 0.46
C ASN A 102 8.41 -19.03 0.90
N ARG A 103 8.43 -19.86 1.92
CA ARG A 103 9.67 -20.27 2.57
C ARG A 103 9.80 -21.78 2.68
N ASP A 104 9.18 -22.47 1.83
CA ASP A 104 9.22 -23.92 1.86
C ASP A 104 10.53 -24.49 1.35
#